data_b02f75d48d0a1ce93fd70bebe4c59f34
#
_entry.id   b02f75d48d0a1ce93fd70bebe4c59f34
#
_cell.length_a   1.000
_cell.length_b   1.000
_cell.length_c   1.000
_cell.angle_alpha   90.00
_cell.angle_beta   90.00
_cell.angle_gamma   90.00
#
_symmetry.space_group_name_H-M   'P 1'
#
loop_
_entity.id
_entity.type
_entity.pdbx_description
1 polymer ?
#
loop_
_entity_poly.entity_id
_entity_poly.type
_entity_poly.pdbx_seq_one_letter_code
_entity_poly.pdbx_strand_id
1 'polypeptide(L)'
;MQTIFDHGEYQDILAVLKNKDERVKIQNQLLKTNPSMTVVAAKLNIPGPIKNNKKIESFFIAGLNEFEKMLLDAGIVFISKKEWLDKKTGPERFYLVDTGAILVKEITSHFEELKPSYRLFDLDVLANDSGTIKSLSRSDVNQPARKCLICGRPAKECGRSRRHSVEELQEKVSQLVCVELVYQEKENIANWLTQLAQRALLYEVSAW
;
A
#
# COMPACT_ATOMS: atom_id res chain seq x y z
N MET A 1 15.31 -14.60 14.03
CA MET A 1 14.75 -14.09 12.75
C MET A 1 15.13 -12.62 12.64
N GLN A 2 15.52 -12.15 11.47
CA GLN A 2 15.92 -10.75 11.31
C GLN A 2 14.67 -9.86 11.36
N THR A 3 14.61 -8.92 12.31
CA THR A 3 13.54 -7.92 12.35
C THR A 3 13.78 -6.82 11.30
N ILE A 4 12.72 -6.22 10.77
CA ILE A 4 12.83 -5.02 9.92
C ILE A 4 12.84 -3.73 10.74
N PHE A 5 12.69 -3.81 12.06
CA PHE A 5 12.55 -2.68 12.98
C PHE A 5 13.86 -2.30 13.69
N ASP A 6 15.01 -2.91 13.31
CA ASP A 6 16.33 -2.60 13.89
C ASP A 6 16.81 -1.18 13.58
N HIS A 7 16.25 -0.56 12.54
CA HIS A 7 16.58 0.78 12.07
C HIS A 7 15.32 1.58 11.82
N GLY A 8 15.41 2.89 12.02
CA GLY A 8 14.31 3.84 11.82
C GLY A 8 14.22 4.81 13.00
N GLU A 9 13.45 5.87 12.83
CA GLU A 9 13.27 6.88 13.88
C GLU A 9 11.98 6.61 14.65
N TYR A 10 12.06 6.73 15.98
CA TYR A 10 10.90 6.65 16.87
C TYR A 10 9.89 7.75 16.55
N GLN A 11 8.64 7.38 16.33
CA GLN A 11 7.54 8.30 16.13
C GLN A 11 6.57 8.20 17.31
N ASP A 12 6.32 9.32 17.95
CA ASP A 12 5.31 9.42 18.99
C ASP A 12 3.89 9.54 18.41
N ILE A 13 2.91 9.50 19.29
CA ILE A 13 1.50 9.60 18.91
C ILE A 13 1.19 10.95 18.25
N LEU A 14 1.83 12.04 18.71
CA LEU A 14 1.57 13.39 18.18
C LEU A 14 2.07 13.53 16.75
N ALA A 15 3.26 12.97 16.43
CA ALA A 15 3.77 12.94 15.08
C ALA A 15 2.84 12.16 14.13
N VAL A 16 2.33 11.01 14.58
CA VAL A 16 1.39 10.19 13.78
C VAL A 16 0.06 10.91 13.56
N LEU A 17 -0.48 11.59 14.59
CA LEU A 17 -1.71 12.37 14.46
C LEU A 17 -1.54 13.56 13.52
N LYS A 18 -0.43 14.31 13.64
CA LYS A 18 -0.11 15.40 12.72
C LYS A 18 -0.03 14.91 11.27
N ASN A 19 0.61 13.76 11.04
CA ASN A 19 0.66 13.15 9.71
C ASN A 19 -0.72 12.79 9.17
N LYS A 20 -1.60 12.26 10.03
CA LYS A 20 -3.01 11.99 9.67
C LYS A 20 -3.73 13.27 9.23
N ASP A 21 -3.56 14.37 9.94
CA ASP A 21 -4.19 15.66 9.59
C ASP A 21 -3.64 16.21 8.27
N GLU A 22 -2.34 16.06 8.01
CA GLU A 22 -1.74 16.44 6.73
C GLU A 22 -2.30 15.59 5.57
N ARG A 23 -2.46 14.28 5.78
CA ARG A 23 -3.09 13.37 4.80
C ARG A 23 -4.51 13.83 4.47
N VAL A 24 -5.33 14.12 5.48
CA VAL A 24 -6.71 14.59 5.29
C VAL A 24 -6.74 15.90 4.49
N LYS A 25 -5.81 16.83 4.75
CA LYS A 25 -5.71 18.08 3.97
C LYS A 25 -5.43 17.80 2.49
N ILE A 26 -4.50 16.87 2.18
CA ILE A 26 -4.20 16.50 0.78
C ILE A 26 -5.40 15.84 0.11
N GLN A 27 -6.03 14.87 0.78
CA GLN A 27 -7.23 14.19 0.26
C GLN A 27 -8.34 15.19 -0.08
N ASN A 28 -8.64 16.11 0.84
CA ASN A 28 -9.65 17.16 0.63
C ASN A 28 -9.27 18.11 -0.51
N GLN A 29 -8.00 18.51 -0.60
CA GLN A 29 -7.53 19.36 -1.69
C GLN A 29 -7.66 18.68 -3.05
N LEU A 30 -7.27 17.41 -3.16
CA LEU A 30 -7.35 16.64 -4.40
C LEU A 30 -8.80 16.52 -4.87
N LEU A 31 -9.74 16.19 -3.98
CA LEU A 31 -11.17 16.08 -4.32
C LEU A 31 -11.81 17.43 -4.62
N LYS A 32 -11.39 18.49 -3.94
CA LYS A 32 -11.88 19.84 -4.23
C LYS A 32 -11.50 20.32 -5.63
N THR A 33 -10.27 19.99 -6.07
CA THR A 33 -9.78 20.40 -7.40
C THR A 33 -10.19 19.42 -8.51
N ASN A 34 -10.58 18.19 -8.16
CA ASN A 34 -10.98 17.15 -9.11
C ASN A 34 -12.25 16.42 -8.60
N PRO A 35 -13.41 17.10 -8.57
CA PRO A 35 -14.60 16.60 -7.88
C PRO A 35 -15.26 15.38 -8.52
N SER A 36 -14.97 15.09 -9.78
CA SER A 36 -15.47 13.92 -10.51
C SER A 36 -14.58 12.68 -10.38
N MET A 37 -13.37 12.84 -9.85
CA MET A 37 -12.40 11.73 -9.73
C MET A 37 -12.49 11.06 -8.35
N THR A 38 -11.97 9.85 -8.30
CA THR A 38 -11.76 9.11 -7.04
C THR A 38 -10.33 9.34 -6.55
N VAL A 39 -10.17 9.59 -5.26
CA VAL A 39 -8.85 9.67 -4.60
C VAL A 39 -8.55 8.34 -3.93
N VAL A 40 -7.34 7.81 -4.16
CA VAL A 40 -6.78 6.70 -3.37
C VAL A 40 -5.59 7.22 -2.59
N ALA A 41 -5.62 7.08 -1.27
CA ALA A 41 -4.50 7.38 -0.39
C ALA A 41 -3.91 6.07 0.15
N ALA A 42 -2.74 5.71 -0.37
CA ALA A 42 -2.04 4.48 -0.03
C ALA A 42 -1.05 4.71 1.10
N LYS A 43 -1.07 3.84 2.10
CA LYS A 43 -0.15 3.81 3.24
C LYS A 43 0.01 2.39 3.75
N LEU A 44 0.88 2.20 4.74
CA LEU A 44 1.05 0.91 5.44
C LEU A 44 0.56 0.98 6.89
N ASN A 45 0.00 -0.13 7.35
CA ASN A 45 -0.33 -0.37 8.76
C ASN A 45 0.86 -1.03 9.47
N ILE A 46 1.79 -0.21 9.98
CA ILE A 46 3.00 -0.67 10.66
C ILE A 46 2.82 -0.54 12.18
N PRO A 47 2.94 -1.64 12.97
CA PRO A 47 2.82 -1.60 14.43
C PRO A 47 4.06 -1.00 15.09
N GLY A 48 3.88 -0.44 16.29
CA GLY A 48 4.95 0.14 17.09
C GLY A 48 5.37 1.54 16.64
N PRO A 49 6.45 2.07 17.22
CA PRO A 49 6.87 3.46 17.00
C PRO A 49 7.70 3.66 15.73
N ILE A 50 8.39 2.63 15.22
CA ILE A 50 9.14 2.71 13.96
C ILE A 50 8.16 2.50 12.81
N LYS A 51 7.91 3.57 12.04
CA LYS A 51 6.91 3.57 10.97
C LYS A 51 7.52 3.52 9.57
N ASN A 52 8.80 3.87 9.44
CA ASN A 52 9.51 3.87 8.18
C ASN A 52 11.00 3.56 8.33
N ASN A 53 11.54 2.89 7.33
CA ASN A 53 12.95 2.67 7.07
C ASN A 53 13.11 2.13 5.64
N LYS A 54 14.33 1.88 5.19
CA LYS A 54 14.59 1.44 3.80
C LYS A 54 13.88 0.14 3.40
N LYS A 55 13.71 -0.83 4.31
CA LYS A 55 12.99 -2.07 4.01
C LYS A 55 11.48 -1.82 3.86
N ILE A 56 10.90 -0.99 4.74
CA ILE A 56 9.48 -0.60 4.68
C ILE A 56 9.20 0.21 3.42
N GLU A 57 10.08 1.16 3.08
CA GLU A 57 10.00 1.97 1.86
C GLU A 57 10.06 1.08 0.61
N SER A 58 11.05 0.17 0.51
CA SER A 58 11.18 -0.76 -0.61
C SER A 58 9.96 -1.65 -0.77
N PHE A 59 9.44 -2.20 0.34
CA PHE A 59 8.21 -3.00 0.33
C PHE A 59 7.00 -2.19 -0.15
N PHE A 60 6.87 -0.95 0.30
CA PHE A 60 5.78 -0.06 -0.12
C PHE A 60 5.83 0.23 -1.62
N ILE A 61 7.00 0.61 -2.14
CA ILE A 61 7.18 0.91 -3.58
C ILE A 61 6.84 -0.32 -4.42
N ALA A 62 7.37 -1.48 -4.05
CA ALA A 62 7.16 -2.69 -4.81
C ALA A 62 5.69 -3.15 -4.84
N GLY A 63 5.00 -3.06 -3.70
CA GLY A 63 3.56 -3.36 -3.67
C GLY A 63 2.74 -2.35 -4.46
N LEU A 64 3.09 -1.06 -4.44
CA LEU A 64 2.39 -0.07 -5.26
C LEU A 64 2.63 -0.25 -6.76
N ASN A 65 3.80 -0.71 -7.19
CA ASN A 65 4.04 -1.04 -8.59
C ASN A 65 3.09 -2.16 -9.06
N GLU A 66 2.83 -3.16 -8.21
CA GLU A 66 1.85 -4.21 -8.52
C GLU A 66 0.41 -3.69 -8.51
N PHE A 67 0.06 -2.81 -7.57
CA PHE A 67 -1.24 -2.15 -7.55
C PHE A 67 -1.47 -1.29 -8.81
N GLU A 68 -0.49 -0.50 -9.21
CA GLU A 68 -0.54 0.32 -10.43
C GLU A 68 -0.68 -0.56 -11.67
N LYS A 69 0.04 -1.69 -11.74
CA LYS A 69 -0.14 -2.67 -12.81
C LYS A 69 -1.55 -3.24 -12.85
N MET A 70 -2.14 -3.58 -11.69
CA MET A 70 -3.54 -4.05 -11.64
C MET A 70 -4.53 -3.02 -12.18
N LEU A 71 -4.31 -1.73 -11.90
CA LEU A 71 -5.15 -0.65 -12.45
C LEU A 71 -5.01 -0.58 -13.98
N LEU A 72 -3.78 -0.64 -14.50
CA LEU A 72 -3.50 -0.63 -15.95
C LEU A 72 -4.10 -1.84 -16.66
N ASP A 73 -3.94 -3.04 -16.10
CA ASP A 73 -4.49 -4.28 -16.64
C ASP A 73 -6.03 -4.26 -16.67
N ALA A 74 -6.65 -3.52 -15.74
CA ALA A 74 -8.10 -3.26 -15.72
C ALA A 74 -8.54 -2.12 -16.65
N GLY A 75 -7.62 -1.49 -17.38
CA GLY A 75 -7.90 -0.35 -18.27
C GLY A 75 -8.23 0.94 -17.52
N ILE A 76 -7.85 1.05 -16.25
CA ILE A 76 -8.16 2.20 -15.40
C ILE A 76 -7.05 3.24 -15.49
N VAL A 77 -7.44 4.47 -15.83
CA VAL A 77 -6.55 5.62 -15.91
C VAL A 77 -6.36 6.22 -14.50
N PHE A 78 -5.12 6.43 -14.11
CA PHE A 78 -4.78 7.07 -12.85
C PHE A 78 -3.58 8.02 -12.99
N ILE A 79 -3.45 8.93 -12.04
CA ILE A 79 -2.31 9.84 -11.93
C ILE A 79 -1.83 9.83 -10.49
N SER A 80 -0.53 9.54 -10.29
CA SER A 80 0.13 9.77 -8.99
C SER A 80 0.34 11.26 -8.79
N LYS A 81 -0.28 11.86 -7.77
CA LYS A 81 -0.28 13.30 -7.53
C LYS A 81 0.73 13.74 -6.49
N LYS A 82 0.96 12.91 -5.50
CA LYS A 82 1.89 13.22 -4.42
C LYS A 82 2.42 11.94 -3.79
N GLU A 83 3.69 11.99 -3.42
CA GLU A 83 4.38 10.88 -2.79
C GLU A 83 5.26 11.39 -1.65
N TRP A 84 5.29 10.62 -0.55
CA TRP A 84 6.13 10.83 0.61
C TRP A 84 6.78 9.50 1.00
N LEU A 85 7.91 9.15 0.39
CA LEU A 85 8.58 7.88 0.65
C LEU A 85 9.45 7.90 1.92
N ASP A 86 10.12 9.02 2.15
CA ASP A 86 11.09 9.22 3.23
C ASP A 86 10.47 9.69 4.56
N LYS A 87 9.14 9.85 4.60
CA LYS A 87 8.44 10.38 5.78
C LYS A 87 8.59 9.42 6.96
N LYS A 88 9.06 9.90 8.11
CA LYS A 88 9.34 9.09 9.29
C LYS A 88 8.08 8.41 9.86
N THR A 89 6.92 9.00 9.64
CA THR A 89 5.60 8.48 10.06
C THR A 89 5.02 7.41 9.13
N GLY A 90 5.77 7.00 8.11
CA GLY A 90 5.41 6.00 7.12
C GLY A 90 5.34 6.54 5.70
N PRO A 91 5.63 5.70 4.70
CA PRO A 91 5.51 6.09 3.30
C PRO A 91 4.03 6.21 2.91
N GLU A 92 3.74 7.19 2.06
CA GLU A 92 2.38 7.45 1.54
C GLU A 92 2.42 7.86 0.06
N ARG A 93 1.40 7.45 -0.71
CA ARG A 93 1.20 7.91 -2.09
C ARG A 93 -0.27 8.20 -2.34
N PHE A 94 -0.54 9.24 -3.13
CA PHE A 94 -1.88 9.71 -3.44
C PHE A 94 -2.14 9.66 -4.94
N TYR A 95 -3.25 9.04 -5.30
CA TYR A 95 -3.68 8.90 -6.68
C TYR A 95 -5.01 9.64 -6.92
N LEU A 96 -5.14 10.19 -8.13
CA LEU A 96 -6.42 10.49 -8.75
C LEU A 96 -6.73 9.38 -9.76
N VAL A 97 -7.90 8.79 -9.65
CA VAL A 97 -8.34 7.66 -10.48
C VAL A 97 -9.61 8.07 -11.22
N ASP A 98 -9.59 7.97 -12.56
CA ASP A 98 -10.73 8.30 -13.41
C ASP A 98 -11.69 7.11 -13.53
N THR A 99 -12.28 6.75 -12.40
CA THR A 99 -13.21 5.62 -12.27
C THR A 99 -14.05 5.78 -11.01
N GLY A 100 -15.29 5.27 -11.05
CA GLY A 100 -16.23 5.34 -9.93
C GLY A 100 -15.69 4.67 -8.66
N ALA A 101 -15.89 5.32 -7.51
CA ALA A 101 -15.28 4.94 -6.23
C ALA A 101 -15.65 3.52 -5.75
N ILE A 102 -16.81 2.99 -6.12
CA ILE A 102 -17.21 1.61 -5.78
C ILE A 102 -16.25 0.61 -6.42
N LEU A 103 -16.01 0.70 -7.74
CA LEU A 103 -15.08 -0.19 -8.44
C LEU A 103 -13.66 -0.02 -7.95
N VAL A 104 -13.20 1.22 -7.70
CA VAL A 104 -11.88 1.48 -7.12
C VAL A 104 -11.77 0.85 -5.72
N LYS A 105 -12.84 0.87 -4.92
CA LYS A 105 -12.84 0.24 -3.59
C LYS A 105 -12.80 -1.28 -3.67
N GLU A 106 -13.48 -1.89 -4.63
CA GLU A 106 -13.39 -3.33 -4.89
C GLU A 106 -11.96 -3.74 -5.24
N ILE A 107 -11.32 -3.02 -6.18
CA ILE A 107 -9.94 -3.28 -6.61
C ILE A 107 -8.95 -3.10 -5.45
N THR A 108 -9.03 -2.00 -4.70
CA THR A 108 -8.13 -1.77 -3.56
C THR A 108 -8.30 -2.84 -2.49
N SER A 109 -9.54 -3.24 -2.21
CA SER A 109 -9.83 -4.30 -1.23
C SER A 109 -9.35 -5.67 -1.71
N HIS A 110 -9.44 -5.95 -3.02
CA HIS A 110 -8.88 -7.17 -3.61
C HIS A 110 -7.34 -7.18 -3.53
N PHE A 111 -6.69 -6.08 -3.89
CA PHE A 111 -5.23 -5.94 -3.76
C PHE A 111 -4.74 -6.21 -2.34
N GLU A 112 -5.40 -5.65 -1.33
CA GLU A 112 -5.07 -5.84 0.08
C GLU A 112 -5.17 -7.31 0.56
N GLU A 113 -5.91 -8.17 -0.16
CA GLU A 113 -6.07 -9.60 0.14
C GLU A 113 -5.28 -10.51 -0.83
N LEU A 114 -4.67 -9.95 -1.87
CA LEU A 114 -3.99 -10.72 -2.93
C LEU A 114 -2.84 -11.57 -2.39
N LYS A 115 -2.06 -11.01 -1.46
CA LYS A 115 -0.95 -11.69 -0.77
C LYS A 115 -1.03 -11.47 0.74
N PRO A 116 -0.54 -12.41 1.56
CA PRO A 116 -0.50 -12.21 3.02
C PRO A 116 0.25 -10.93 3.44
N SER A 117 1.31 -10.53 2.73
CA SER A 117 2.08 -9.30 2.94
C SER A 117 1.29 -8.04 2.61
N TYR A 118 0.41 -8.09 1.60
CA TYR A 118 -0.37 -6.93 1.14
C TYR A 118 -1.49 -6.54 2.10
N ARG A 119 -1.81 -7.37 3.07
CA ARG A 119 -2.67 -6.99 4.19
C ARG A 119 -2.10 -5.88 5.08
N LEU A 120 -0.81 -5.56 4.91
CA LEU A 120 -0.17 -4.40 5.53
C LEU A 120 -0.56 -3.09 4.83
N PHE A 121 -0.96 -3.14 3.56
CA PHE A 121 -1.44 -1.97 2.85
C PHE A 121 -2.80 -1.51 3.38
N ASP A 122 -2.99 -0.21 3.39
CA ASP A 122 -4.23 0.46 3.75
C ASP A 122 -4.51 1.54 2.70
N LEU A 123 -5.38 1.19 1.73
CA LEU A 123 -5.74 2.05 0.62
C LEU A 123 -7.10 2.68 0.91
N ASP A 124 -7.06 3.90 1.44
CA ASP A 124 -8.26 4.70 1.68
C ASP A 124 -8.80 5.23 0.34
N VAL A 125 -10.06 4.90 0.03
CA VAL A 125 -10.75 5.37 -1.18
C VAL A 125 -11.74 6.45 -0.80
N LEU A 126 -11.64 7.62 -1.43
CA LEU A 126 -12.49 8.77 -1.17
C LEU A 126 -13.08 9.32 -2.48
N ALA A 127 -14.31 9.78 -2.41
CA ALA A 127 -14.98 10.45 -3.50
C ALA A 127 -15.82 11.62 -3.01
N ASN A 128 -16.17 12.50 -3.93
CA ASN A 128 -17.15 13.54 -3.68
C ASN A 128 -18.56 12.99 -3.92
N ASP A 129 -19.40 13.00 -2.91
CA ASP A 129 -20.81 12.64 -2.99
C ASP A 129 -21.64 13.89 -2.73
N SER A 130 -22.17 14.49 -3.80
CA SER A 130 -23.04 15.67 -3.75
C SER A 130 -22.47 16.83 -2.94
N GLY A 131 -21.17 17.11 -3.07
CA GLY A 131 -20.46 18.18 -2.34
C GLY A 131 -19.89 17.77 -0.99
N THR A 132 -20.12 16.53 -0.56
CA THR A 132 -19.54 15.96 0.67
C THR A 132 -18.50 14.91 0.34
N ILE A 133 -17.34 15.00 1.01
CA ILE A 133 -16.30 13.99 0.84
C ILE A 133 -16.65 12.74 1.65
N LYS A 134 -16.82 11.61 0.98
CA LYS A 134 -17.11 10.31 1.57
C LYS A 134 -15.91 9.37 1.42
N SER A 135 -15.50 8.74 2.52
CA SER A 135 -14.55 7.64 2.50
C SER A 135 -15.31 6.32 2.42
N LEU A 136 -14.97 5.48 1.46
CA LEU A 136 -15.61 4.18 1.26
C LEU A 136 -14.97 3.12 2.17
N SER A 137 -15.83 2.38 2.84
CA SER A 137 -15.47 1.22 3.67
C SER A 137 -15.61 -0.09 2.91
N ARG A 138 -15.14 -1.20 3.47
CA ARG A 138 -15.35 -2.54 2.89
C ARG A 138 -16.82 -2.95 2.85
N SER A 139 -17.63 -2.48 3.79
CA SER A 139 -19.08 -2.73 3.81
C SER A 139 -19.82 -2.07 2.65
N ASP A 140 -19.31 -0.95 2.10
CA ASP A 140 -19.92 -0.29 0.95
C ASP A 140 -19.78 -1.12 -0.36
N VAL A 141 -18.89 -2.13 -0.34
CA VAL A 141 -18.67 -3.09 -1.45
C VAL A 141 -18.93 -4.54 -1.00
N ASN A 142 -19.76 -4.75 0.02
CA ASN A 142 -20.16 -6.05 0.54
C ASN A 142 -18.99 -6.96 0.92
N GLN A 143 -17.84 -6.40 1.28
CA GLN A 143 -16.68 -7.18 1.68
C GLN A 143 -16.58 -7.34 3.20
N PRO A 144 -16.09 -8.49 3.69
CA PRO A 144 -15.96 -8.75 5.12
C PRO A 144 -14.93 -7.82 5.77
N ALA A 145 -15.08 -7.60 7.07
CA ALA A 145 -14.09 -6.88 7.87
C ALA A 145 -12.72 -7.58 7.83
N ARG A 146 -11.64 -6.78 7.84
CA ARG A 146 -10.26 -7.31 7.89
C ARG A 146 -10.06 -8.21 9.10
N LYS A 147 -9.39 -9.33 8.89
CA LYS A 147 -8.98 -10.24 9.97
C LYS A 147 -7.65 -9.80 10.59
N CYS A 148 -7.41 -10.15 11.82
CA CYS A 148 -6.13 -9.96 12.49
C CYS A 148 -5.02 -10.75 11.77
N LEU A 149 -3.82 -10.18 11.68
CA LEU A 149 -2.66 -10.82 11.04
C LEU A 149 -2.18 -12.08 11.77
N ILE A 150 -2.46 -12.19 13.09
CA ILE A 150 -1.99 -13.28 13.95
C ILE A 150 -3.06 -14.34 14.15
N CYS A 151 -4.27 -13.97 14.64
CA CYS A 151 -5.26 -14.94 15.12
C CYS A 151 -6.52 -15.07 14.26
N GLY A 152 -6.63 -14.35 13.13
CA GLY A 152 -7.76 -14.44 12.21
C GLY A 152 -9.09 -13.85 12.70
N ARG A 153 -9.19 -13.32 13.94
CA ARG A 153 -10.36 -12.60 14.44
C ARG A 153 -10.50 -11.24 13.74
N PRO A 154 -11.64 -10.53 13.87
CA PRO A 154 -11.74 -9.17 13.35
C PRO A 154 -10.61 -8.28 13.86
N ALA A 155 -9.88 -7.63 12.94
CA ALA A 155 -8.68 -6.86 13.28
C ALA A 155 -8.97 -5.72 14.28
N LYS A 156 -10.14 -5.06 14.13
CA LYS A 156 -10.58 -3.98 15.03
C LYS A 156 -10.77 -4.46 16.48
N GLU A 157 -11.25 -5.68 16.69
CA GLU A 157 -11.42 -6.25 18.03
C GLU A 157 -10.07 -6.51 18.70
N CYS A 158 -9.15 -7.14 17.97
CA CYS A 158 -7.79 -7.38 18.46
C CYS A 158 -7.06 -6.07 18.77
N GLY A 159 -7.21 -5.04 17.93
CA GLY A 159 -6.61 -3.74 18.16
C GLY A 159 -7.16 -3.03 19.39
N ARG A 160 -8.49 -3.03 19.58
CA ARG A 160 -9.15 -2.40 20.76
C ARG A 160 -8.82 -3.11 22.07
N SER A 161 -8.79 -4.44 22.05
CA SER A 161 -8.47 -5.26 23.23
C SER A 161 -6.98 -5.40 23.51
N ARG A 162 -6.10 -4.86 22.64
CA ARG A 162 -4.63 -5.04 22.69
C ARG A 162 -4.26 -6.50 22.91
N ARG A 163 -4.94 -7.42 22.18
CA ARG A 163 -4.83 -8.86 22.37
C ARG A 163 -3.43 -9.41 22.09
N HIS A 164 -2.75 -8.80 21.13
CA HIS A 164 -1.38 -9.14 20.74
C HIS A 164 -0.46 -8.01 21.14
N SER A 165 0.73 -8.34 21.59
CA SER A 165 1.75 -7.35 21.91
C SER A 165 2.26 -6.65 20.63
N VAL A 166 2.93 -5.53 20.80
CA VAL A 166 3.57 -4.82 19.66
C VAL A 166 4.66 -5.69 19.06
N GLU A 167 5.41 -6.39 19.89
CA GLU A 167 6.51 -7.29 19.52
C GLU A 167 6.02 -8.45 18.67
N GLU A 168 4.92 -9.14 19.07
CA GLU A 168 4.28 -10.21 18.28
C GLU A 168 3.84 -9.70 16.90
N LEU A 169 3.25 -8.50 16.85
CA LEU A 169 2.83 -7.89 15.59
C LEU A 169 4.03 -7.52 14.71
N GLN A 170 5.10 -6.96 15.30
CA GLN A 170 6.32 -6.60 14.58
C GLN A 170 7.06 -7.84 14.05
N GLU A 171 7.09 -8.91 14.81
CA GLU A 171 7.64 -10.19 14.33
C GLU A 171 6.87 -10.71 13.12
N LYS A 172 5.53 -10.71 13.18
CA LYS A 172 4.69 -11.12 12.07
C LYS A 172 4.87 -10.24 10.84
N VAL A 173 4.94 -8.93 11.02
CA VAL A 173 5.19 -7.96 9.93
C VAL A 173 6.56 -8.19 9.32
N SER A 174 7.61 -8.41 10.13
CA SER A 174 8.96 -8.69 9.65
C SER A 174 9.00 -9.95 8.77
N GLN A 175 8.31 -11.03 9.19
CA GLN A 175 8.17 -12.26 8.41
C GLN A 175 7.57 -11.96 7.03
N LEU A 176 6.44 -11.27 7.00
CA LEU A 176 5.71 -10.97 5.77
C LEU A 176 6.52 -10.10 4.81
N VAL A 177 7.13 -9.04 5.31
CA VAL A 177 7.92 -8.10 4.50
C VAL A 177 9.20 -8.75 3.97
N CYS A 178 9.94 -9.50 4.79
CA CYS A 178 11.17 -10.16 4.35
C CYS A 178 10.90 -11.21 3.26
N VAL A 179 9.84 -12.01 3.40
CA VAL A 179 9.45 -13.00 2.39
C VAL A 179 9.11 -12.32 1.07
N GLU A 180 8.34 -11.24 1.11
CA GLU A 180 7.95 -10.50 -0.09
C GLU A 180 9.14 -9.85 -0.79
N LEU A 181 10.05 -9.21 -0.06
CA LEU A 181 11.25 -8.58 -0.63
C LEU A 181 12.17 -9.60 -1.31
N VAL A 182 12.36 -10.78 -0.71
CA VAL A 182 13.14 -11.87 -1.34
C VAL A 182 12.47 -12.39 -2.62
N TYR A 183 11.13 -12.50 -2.62
CA TYR A 183 10.39 -12.90 -3.81
C TYR A 183 10.58 -11.89 -4.95
N GLN A 184 10.46 -10.60 -4.66
CA GLN A 184 10.62 -9.53 -5.64
C GLN A 184 12.04 -9.43 -6.21
N GLU A 185 13.08 -9.65 -5.39
CA GLU A 185 14.45 -9.72 -5.87
C GLU A 185 14.62 -10.85 -6.91
N LYS A 186 14.07 -12.03 -6.63
CA LYS A 186 14.11 -13.17 -7.57
C LYS A 186 13.37 -12.88 -8.87
N GLU A 187 12.20 -12.27 -8.78
CA GLU A 187 11.40 -11.90 -9.95
C GLU A 187 12.11 -10.84 -10.81
N ASN A 188 12.73 -9.84 -10.20
CA ASN A 188 13.53 -8.83 -10.89
C ASN A 188 14.73 -9.44 -11.61
N ILE A 189 15.45 -10.40 -10.99
CA ILE A 189 16.58 -11.11 -11.60
C ILE A 189 16.09 -11.95 -12.79
N ALA A 190 14.98 -12.67 -12.66
CA ALA A 190 14.40 -13.47 -13.73
C ALA A 190 14.00 -12.61 -14.94
N ASN A 191 13.35 -11.47 -14.68
CA ASN A 191 12.98 -10.52 -15.73
C ASN A 191 14.20 -9.92 -16.43
N TRP A 192 15.24 -9.55 -15.68
CA TRP A 192 16.50 -9.06 -16.24
C TRP A 192 17.19 -10.10 -17.12
N LEU A 193 17.28 -11.35 -16.69
CA LEU A 193 17.83 -12.45 -17.48
C LEU A 193 17.04 -12.68 -18.77
N THR A 194 15.71 -12.62 -18.70
CA THR A 194 14.84 -12.75 -19.88
C THR A 194 15.09 -11.63 -20.89
N GLN A 195 15.23 -10.39 -20.43
CA GLN A 195 15.54 -9.25 -21.29
C GLN A 195 16.93 -9.37 -21.93
N LEU A 196 17.93 -9.87 -21.20
CA LEU A 196 19.26 -10.14 -21.74
C LEU A 196 19.22 -11.19 -22.85
N ALA A 197 18.50 -12.31 -22.63
CA ALA A 197 18.34 -13.35 -23.62
C ALA A 197 17.67 -12.83 -24.90
N GLN A 198 16.60 -12.01 -24.78
CA GLN A 198 15.94 -11.37 -25.91
C GLN A 198 16.87 -10.44 -26.69
N ARG A 199 17.69 -9.64 -25.99
CA ARG A 199 18.67 -8.76 -26.63
C ARG A 199 19.75 -9.57 -27.37
N ALA A 200 20.26 -10.66 -26.78
CA ALA A 200 21.25 -11.52 -27.43
C ALA A 200 20.72 -12.11 -28.77
N LEU A 201 19.46 -12.59 -28.76
CA LEU A 201 18.81 -13.09 -29.98
C LEU A 201 18.66 -12.01 -31.07
N LEU A 202 18.38 -10.76 -30.69
CA LEU A 202 18.27 -9.65 -31.64
C LEU A 202 19.66 -9.30 -32.29
N TYR A 203 20.75 -9.44 -31.52
CA TYR A 203 22.09 -9.21 -32.05
C TYR A 203 22.53 -10.31 -33.05
N GLU A 204 22.15 -11.57 -32.81
CA GLU A 204 22.43 -12.66 -33.74
C GLU A 204 21.69 -12.53 -35.07
N VAL A 205 20.42 -12.01 -35.03
CA VAL A 205 19.61 -11.79 -36.24
C VAL A 205 20.10 -10.59 -37.07
N SER A 206 20.77 -9.61 -36.46
CA SER A 206 21.29 -8.43 -37.16
C SER A 206 22.68 -8.61 -37.74
N ALA A 207 23.30 -9.77 -37.54
CA ALA A 207 24.66 -10.10 -38.03
C ALA A 207 24.66 -10.89 -39.35
N TRP A 208 23.51 -11.08 -40.00
CA TRP A 208 23.29 -11.64 -41.34
C TRP A 208 22.66 -10.59 -42.25
#